data_e84e5896651d5dc88fb7248fcc9931ec
#
_entry.id   e84e5896651d5dc88fb7248fcc9931ec
#
_cell.length_a   1.000
_cell.length_b   1.000
_cell.length_c   1.000
_cell.angle_alpha   90.00
_cell.angle_beta   90.00
_cell.angle_gamma   90.00
#
_symmetry.space_group_name_H-M   'P 1'
#
loop_
_entity.id
_entity.type
_entity.pdbx_description
1 polymer ?
#
loop_
_entity_poly.entity_id
_entity_poly.type
_entity_poly.pdbx_seq_one_letter_code
_entity_poly.pdbx_strand_id
1 'polypeptide(L)'
;MPNPHTIAVAGKGGVGKTTTCGMIIEYLCKQKKGPVLVVDADANSNLNEVLGVEADVTLGQIREEMAHAEQTGSIPAGMTKADYAEMQFNNALIEEDDFDMLVMGRTQGKGCYCYVN
;
A
#
# COMPACT_ATOMS: atom_id res chain seq x y z
N MET A 1 4.38 -24.58 -0.34
CA MET A 1 4.31 -23.30 0.41
C MET A 1 3.00 -23.22 1.16
N PRO A 2 3.02 -22.90 2.43
CA PRO A 2 1.76 -22.66 3.13
C PRO A 2 1.07 -21.44 2.52
N ASN A 3 -0.25 -21.50 2.49
CA ASN A 3 -1.03 -20.37 2.00
C ASN A 3 -0.87 -19.18 2.94
N PRO A 4 -0.74 -17.97 2.40
CA PRO A 4 -0.65 -16.78 3.25
C PRO A 4 -1.95 -16.58 4.03
N HIS A 5 -1.82 -16.08 5.24
CA HIS A 5 -2.96 -15.66 6.04
C HIS A 5 -3.19 -14.17 5.83
N THR A 6 -4.45 -13.81 5.64
CA THR A 6 -4.84 -12.41 5.50
C THR A 6 -5.69 -12.00 6.68
N ILE A 7 -5.31 -10.90 7.31
CA ILE A 7 -6.07 -10.31 8.42
C ILE A 7 -6.56 -8.94 7.94
N ALA A 8 -7.86 -8.74 7.97
CA ALA A 8 -8.45 -7.45 7.61
C ALA A 8 -8.99 -6.78 8.87
N VAL A 9 -8.61 -5.52 9.07
CA VAL A 9 -9.11 -4.72 10.19
C VAL A 9 -9.92 -3.57 9.61
N ALA A 10 -11.19 -3.54 9.94
CA ALA A 10 -12.12 -2.54 9.43
C ALA A 10 -12.89 -1.91 10.56
N GLY A 11 -13.36 -0.70 10.34
CA GLY A 11 -14.14 0.03 11.31
C GLY A 11 -14.22 1.51 11.00
N LYS A 12 -15.11 2.19 11.67
CA LYS A 12 -15.23 3.64 11.54
C LYS A 12 -14.09 4.34 12.27
N GLY A 13 -13.77 5.56 11.85
CA GLY A 13 -12.77 6.37 12.52
C GLY A 13 -13.10 6.53 14.01
N GLY A 14 -12.08 6.57 14.85
CA GLY A 14 -12.23 6.77 16.28
C GLY A 14 -12.48 5.51 17.10
N VAL A 15 -12.49 4.33 16.47
CA VAL A 15 -12.72 3.06 17.19
C VAL A 15 -11.40 2.33 17.56
N GLY A 16 -10.27 2.98 17.40
CA GLY A 16 -8.98 2.38 17.74
C GLY A 16 -8.42 1.44 16.68
N LYS A 17 -8.88 1.54 15.46
CA LYS A 17 -8.47 0.68 14.36
C LYS A 17 -6.95 0.74 14.13
N THR A 18 -6.38 1.95 14.07
CA THR A 18 -4.96 2.15 13.82
C THR A 18 -4.11 1.56 14.94
N THR A 19 -4.54 1.77 16.19
CA THR A 19 -3.85 1.22 17.36
C THR A 19 -3.87 -0.30 17.34
N THR A 20 -5.04 -0.89 17.04
CA THR A 20 -5.19 -2.34 16.94
C THR A 20 -4.29 -2.91 15.84
N CYS A 21 -4.26 -2.27 14.68
CA CYS A 21 -3.39 -2.69 13.59
C CYS A 21 -1.92 -2.67 14.01
N GLY A 22 -1.49 -1.61 14.68
CA GLY A 22 -0.11 -1.50 15.16
C GLY A 22 0.26 -2.65 16.09
N MET A 23 -0.64 -3.02 16.99
CA MET A 23 -0.42 -4.14 17.91
C MET A 23 -0.33 -5.48 17.19
N ILE A 24 -1.20 -5.72 16.21
CA ILE A 24 -1.18 -6.95 15.42
C ILE A 24 0.12 -7.06 14.64
N ILE A 25 0.55 -5.97 14.00
CA ILE A 25 1.78 -5.94 13.22
C ILE A 25 2.98 -6.25 14.12
N GLU A 26 3.06 -5.61 15.27
CA GLU A 26 4.12 -5.85 16.22
C GLU A 26 4.18 -7.32 16.64
N TYR A 27 3.02 -7.90 16.95
CA TYR A 27 2.94 -9.31 17.33
C TYR A 27 3.44 -10.21 16.20
N LEU A 28 2.99 -9.99 14.97
CA LEU A 28 3.38 -10.81 13.84
C LEU A 28 4.88 -10.69 13.54
N CYS A 29 5.43 -9.50 13.66
CA CYS A 29 6.86 -9.29 13.44
C CYS A 29 7.70 -10.01 14.48
N LYS A 30 7.24 -10.04 15.73
CA LYS A 30 7.94 -10.76 16.81
C LYS A 30 7.92 -12.25 16.63
N GLN A 31 6.89 -12.80 15.98
CA GLN A 31 6.79 -14.24 15.74
C GLN A 31 7.80 -14.75 14.73
N LYS A 32 8.23 -13.91 13.80
CA LYS A 32 9.23 -14.25 12.76
C LYS A 32 8.91 -15.53 12.00
N LYS A 33 7.63 -15.75 11.72
CA LYS A 33 7.17 -16.96 11.00
C LYS A 33 7.18 -16.81 9.48
N GLY A 34 7.52 -15.66 8.98
CA GLY A 34 7.54 -15.37 7.54
C GLY A 34 7.40 -13.90 7.28
N PRO A 35 7.42 -13.52 6.00
CA PRO A 35 7.28 -12.10 5.64
C PRO A 35 5.90 -11.57 5.99
N VAL A 36 5.87 -10.32 6.42
CA VAL A 36 4.63 -9.61 6.76
C VAL A 36 4.45 -8.46 5.78
N LEU A 37 3.32 -8.42 5.10
CA LEU A 37 2.95 -7.29 4.24
C LEU A 37 1.81 -6.54 4.89
N VAL A 38 2.01 -5.25 5.11
CA VAL A 38 1.01 -4.36 5.68
C VAL A 38 0.44 -3.51 4.56
N VAL A 39 -0.88 -3.52 4.39
CA VAL A 39 -1.55 -2.67 3.41
C VAL A 39 -2.48 -1.72 4.13
N ASP A 40 -2.17 -0.42 4.06
CA ASP A 40 -3.05 0.61 4.60
C ASP A 40 -3.98 1.08 3.49
N ALA A 41 -5.19 0.55 3.49
CA ALA A 41 -6.19 0.81 2.45
C ALA A 41 -7.15 1.94 2.80
N ASP A 42 -6.94 2.62 3.93
CA ASP A 42 -7.77 3.74 4.34
C ASP A 42 -7.13 5.06 3.90
N ALA A 43 -7.83 5.80 3.05
CA ALA A 43 -7.32 7.07 2.51
C ALA A 43 -7.04 8.11 3.61
N ASN A 44 -7.67 7.98 4.75
CA ASN A 44 -7.52 8.91 5.87
C ASN A 44 -6.63 8.36 6.98
N SER A 45 -6.11 7.16 6.83
CA SER A 45 -5.28 6.55 7.85
C SER A 45 -3.86 7.09 7.83
N ASN A 46 -3.22 7.05 8.97
CA ASN A 46 -1.82 7.41 9.14
C ASN A 46 -1.05 6.27 9.82
N LEU A 47 -1.37 5.03 9.47
CA LEU A 47 -0.74 3.85 10.05
C LEU A 47 0.80 3.88 9.89
N ASN A 48 1.28 4.40 8.76
CA ASN A 48 2.72 4.55 8.53
C ASN A 48 3.37 5.42 9.60
N GLU A 49 2.70 6.47 10.05
CA GLU A 49 3.23 7.34 11.11
C GLU A 49 3.31 6.60 12.44
N VAL A 50 2.28 5.82 12.76
CA VAL A 50 2.26 5.00 13.98
C VAL A 50 3.40 3.99 13.99
N LEU A 51 3.72 3.43 12.83
CA LEU A 51 4.82 2.48 12.68
C LEU A 51 6.19 3.14 12.52
N GLY A 52 6.23 4.47 12.47
CA GLY A 52 7.49 5.21 12.30
C GLY A 52 8.07 5.11 10.89
N VAL A 53 7.24 4.96 9.90
CA VAL A 53 7.63 4.73 8.50
C VAL A 53 7.21 5.92 7.64
N GLU A 54 8.10 6.39 6.78
CA GLU A 54 7.76 7.42 5.81
C GLU A 54 7.17 6.78 4.56
N ALA A 55 6.06 7.33 4.09
CA ALA A 55 5.38 6.87 2.88
C ALA A 55 5.50 7.95 1.80
N ASP A 56 6.59 7.91 1.05
CA ASP A 56 6.88 8.91 0.02
C ASP A 56 6.02 8.73 -1.23
N VAL A 57 5.70 7.49 -1.55
CA VAL A 57 4.91 7.17 -2.74
C VAL A 57 3.72 6.31 -2.31
N THR A 58 2.52 6.75 -2.69
CA THR A 58 1.28 6.02 -2.39
C THR A 58 0.73 5.38 -3.65
N LEU A 59 -0.13 4.38 -3.47
CA LEU A 59 -0.82 3.73 -4.59
C LEU A 59 -1.74 4.69 -5.33
N GLY A 60 -2.33 5.67 -4.62
CA GLY A 60 -3.13 6.72 -5.25
C GLY A 60 -2.32 7.55 -6.22
N GLN A 61 -1.10 7.92 -5.84
CA GLN A 61 -0.20 8.65 -6.74
C GLN A 61 0.17 7.82 -7.96
N ILE A 62 0.43 6.54 -7.78
CA ILE A 62 0.73 5.64 -8.89
C ILE A 62 -0.43 5.58 -9.86
N ARG A 63 -1.65 5.48 -9.35
CA ARG A 63 -2.84 5.45 -10.20
C ARG A 63 -2.95 6.72 -11.04
N GLU A 64 -2.72 7.87 -10.44
CA GLU A 64 -2.75 9.15 -11.16
C GLU A 64 -1.66 9.25 -12.21
N GLU A 65 -0.45 8.82 -11.88
CA GLU A 65 0.67 8.79 -12.82
C GLU A 65 0.41 7.84 -13.99
N MET A 66 -0.18 6.68 -13.71
CA MET A 66 -0.52 5.72 -14.76
C MET A 66 -1.56 6.29 -15.71
N ALA A 67 -2.61 6.93 -15.18
CA ALA A 67 -3.62 7.56 -16.01
C ALA A 67 -3.02 8.68 -16.87
N HIS A 68 -2.15 9.47 -16.30
CA HIS A 68 -1.47 10.54 -17.04
C HIS A 68 -0.57 9.96 -18.14
N ALA A 69 0.18 8.90 -17.82
CA ALA A 69 1.07 8.27 -18.79
C ALA A 69 0.30 7.66 -19.98
N GLU A 70 -0.88 7.10 -19.72
CA GLU A 70 -1.74 6.59 -20.78
C GLU A 70 -2.25 7.71 -21.68
N GLN A 71 -2.69 8.82 -21.09
CA GLN A 71 -3.23 9.94 -21.83
C GLN A 71 -2.16 10.65 -22.68
N THR A 72 -0.95 10.72 -22.19
CA THR A 72 0.14 11.44 -22.87
C THR A 72 1.06 10.55 -23.67
N GLY A 73 0.88 9.23 -23.61
CA GLY A 73 1.76 8.28 -24.28
C GLY A 73 3.16 8.25 -23.71
N SER A 74 3.30 8.56 -22.42
CA SER A 74 4.60 8.66 -21.74
C SER A 74 5.13 7.33 -21.20
N ILE A 75 4.43 6.22 -21.44
CA ILE A 75 4.95 4.91 -21.05
C ILE A 75 6.23 4.63 -21.87
N PRO A 76 7.34 4.25 -21.23
CA PRO A 76 8.60 4.05 -21.95
C PRO A 76 8.48 3.05 -23.10
N ALA A 77 9.17 3.33 -24.19
CA ALA A 77 9.16 2.45 -25.36
C ALA A 77 9.69 1.07 -24.98
N GLY A 78 9.04 0.02 -25.51
CA GLY A 78 9.42 -1.36 -25.21
C GLY A 78 8.88 -1.89 -23.90
N MET A 79 8.15 -1.11 -23.17
CA MET A 79 7.53 -1.51 -21.90
C MET A 79 6.03 -1.59 -22.06
N THR A 80 5.43 -2.69 -21.60
CA THR A 80 3.98 -2.82 -21.60
C THR A 80 3.39 -2.01 -20.45
N LYS A 81 2.09 -1.75 -20.51
CA LYS A 81 1.38 -1.11 -19.41
C LYS A 81 1.53 -1.91 -18.13
N ALA A 82 1.43 -3.23 -18.22
CA ALA A 82 1.57 -4.12 -17.06
C ALA A 82 2.97 -4.02 -16.45
N ASP A 83 4.01 -3.99 -17.27
CA ASP A 83 5.39 -3.86 -16.80
C ASP A 83 5.62 -2.52 -16.11
N TYR A 84 5.05 -1.46 -16.67
CA TYR A 84 5.16 -0.13 -16.09
C TYR A 84 4.44 -0.06 -14.74
N ALA A 85 3.26 -0.66 -14.64
CA ALA A 85 2.52 -0.72 -13.39
C ALA A 85 3.30 -1.49 -12.32
N GLU A 86 3.88 -2.62 -12.67
CA GLU A 86 4.70 -3.42 -11.75
C GLU A 86 5.89 -2.63 -11.23
N MET A 87 6.57 -1.90 -12.11
CA MET A 87 7.68 -1.05 -11.71
C MET A 87 7.23 0.03 -10.72
N GLN A 88 6.10 0.66 -10.99
CA GLN A 88 5.56 1.69 -10.10
C GLN A 88 5.14 1.11 -8.74
N PHE A 89 4.53 -0.06 -8.72
CA PHE A 89 4.19 -0.73 -7.46
C PHE A 89 5.44 -1.05 -6.65
N ASN A 90 6.50 -1.52 -7.30
CA ASN A 90 7.77 -1.78 -6.62
C ASN A 90 8.34 -0.51 -6.00
N ASN A 91 8.17 0.63 -6.66
CA ASN A 91 8.62 1.92 -6.13
C ASN A 91 7.79 2.36 -4.92
N ALA A 92 6.54 1.95 -4.83
CA ALA A 92 5.66 2.28 -3.70
C ALA A 92 5.86 1.35 -2.51
N LEU A 93 6.43 0.18 -2.73
CA LEU A 93 6.64 -0.78 -1.65
C LEU A 93 7.71 -0.25 -0.69
N ILE A 94 7.31 -0.12 0.57
CA ILE A 94 8.21 0.32 1.63
C ILE A 94 8.78 -0.94 2.28
N GLU A 95 10.08 -1.12 2.19
CA GLU A 95 10.75 -2.30 2.74
C GLU A 95 11.40 -1.93 4.06
N GLU A 96 10.86 -2.46 5.14
CA GLU A 96 11.42 -2.33 6.47
C GLU A 96 12.05 -3.65 6.90
N ASP A 97 12.78 -3.65 8.01
CA ASP A 97 13.50 -4.85 8.47
C ASP A 97 12.55 -6.01 8.80
N ASP A 98 11.41 -5.69 9.40
CA ASP A 98 10.49 -6.71 9.91
C ASP A 98 9.22 -6.88 9.08
N PHE A 99 8.93 -5.94 8.20
CA PHE A 99 7.72 -5.97 7.38
C PHE A 99 7.88 -5.10 6.13
N ASP A 100 7.03 -5.33 5.15
CA ASP A 100 6.87 -4.47 4.00
C ASP A 100 5.53 -3.76 4.09
N MET A 101 5.42 -2.59 3.50
CA MET A 101 4.21 -1.79 3.60
C MET A 101 3.84 -1.13 2.28
N LEU A 102 2.55 -1.11 2.01
CA LEU A 102 1.95 -0.35 0.92
C LEU A 102 0.92 0.61 1.51
N VAL A 103 0.95 1.86 1.10
CA VAL A 103 0.01 2.87 1.55
C VAL A 103 -0.85 3.31 0.37
N MET A 104 -2.17 3.21 0.54
CA MET A 104 -3.11 3.62 -0.48
C MET A 104 -3.09 5.14 -0.70
N GLY A 105 -3.14 5.90 0.39
CA GLY A 105 -3.16 7.35 0.30
C GLY A 105 -4.45 7.90 -0.30
N ARG A 106 -4.52 9.20 -0.47
CA ARG A 106 -5.66 9.85 -1.09
C ARG A 106 -5.43 10.04 -2.57
N THR A 107 -6.48 9.85 -3.36
CA THR A 107 -6.47 10.28 -4.75
C THR A 107 -6.97 11.71 -4.81
N GLN A 108 -6.36 12.50 -5.68
CA GLN A 108 -6.75 13.90 -5.84
C GLN A 108 -7.84 14.12 -6.89
N GLY A 109 -8.24 13.09 -7.57
CA GLY A 109 -9.23 13.18 -8.60
C GLY A 109 -10.55 12.52 -8.24
N LYS A 110 -11.47 12.50 -9.20
CA LYS A 110 -12.70 11.71 -9.10
C LYS A 110 -12.31 10.24 -9.09
N GLY A 111 -12.01 9.73 -7.95
CA GLY A 111 -11.51 8.40 -7.98
C GLY A 111 -11.96 7.53 -6.85
N CYS A 112 -12.41 6.36 -7.19
CA CYS A 112 -12.48 5.26 -6.27
C CYS A 112 -11.20 4.45 -6.41
N TYR A 113 -10.88 3.66 -5.42
CA TYR A 113 -9.76 2.74 -5.50
C TYR A 113 -10.18 1.45 -6.20
N CYS A 114 -10.77 1.58 -7.37
CA CYS A 114 -11.34 0.44 -8.09
C CYS A 114 -10.29 -0.57 -8.52
N TYR A 115 -9.05 -0.13 -8.67
CA TYR A 115 -7.96 -1.00 -9.06
C TYR A 115 -7.47 -1.91 -7.92
N VAL A 116 -7.99 -1.71 -6.74
CA VAL A 116 -7.64 -2.54 -5.58
C VAL A 116 -8.45 -3.84 -5.57
N ASN A 117 -9.56 -3.82 -6.23
CA ASN A 117 -10.47 -4.97 -6.28
C ASN A 117 -9.95 -6.11 -7.14
#